data_64cadf72404b6213c5e03a7317b29f75
#
_entry.id   64cadf72404b6213c5e03a7317b29f75
#
_cell.length_a   1.000
_cell.length_b   1.000
_cell.length_c   1.000
_cell.angle_alpha   90.00
_cell.angle_beta   90.00
_cell.angle_gamma   90.00
#
_symmetry.space_group_name_H-M   'P 1'
#
loop_
_entity.id
_entity.type
_entity.pdbx_description
1 polymer ?
#
loop_
_entity_poly.entity_id
_entity_poly.type
_entity_poly.pdbx_seq_one_letter_code
_entity_poly.pdbx_strand_id
1 'polypeptide(L)'
;MGKYFGTDGFRGEANVNLTVDHARKVGRFLGWYYGQLKKQNGDNTPAKIVIGKDTRRSSYMFEYALVAGLTASGADAYLLHVTTTPSVAYVARTEDFDCGIMISASHNPYYDNGIKLINGNGEKMDEATIDLVEAYLDGELEVFGQKYEEIPFAHKDAIGCTVDYAAGRNRYMGYLISLGLYSFKGMKVGLDCANGSSWNMAKQIFDSLGAKTFVINAAPDGTNINRDAGSTHIEGLQKYVVENGLDVGFAYDGDADRCLCVDEKGNVVDGDAILYIYGRYMKERGKLLTNTVVTTVMSNFGLYKAFDELGIGYAKTAVGDKYVYEYMTKNGCRIGGEQSGHIIFSKYASTGDGILTSLKMMEVMMAKKKKLSQLTEDLHIYPQVLVNVMVKDKAVAQADADVQAAISKVAERLGDTGRILVRESGTEPLIRVMVEAETKEICHTYVDEVVSIINKKEATR
;
A
#
# COMPACT_ATOMS: atom_id res chain seq x y z
N MET A 1 9.23 -1.65 15.83
CA MET A 1 7.79 -1.44 15.65
C MET A 1 7.26 -0.83 16.92
N GLY A 2 6.46 0.21 16.82
CA GLY A 2 5.81 0.83 17.95
C GLY A 2 4.75 -0.08 18.59
N LYS A 3 4.21 0.37 19.72
CA LYS A 3 3.17 -0.35 20.48
C LYS A 3 1.82 -0.32 19.75
N TYR A 4 1.50 0.80 19.08
CA TYR A 4 0.23 1.03 18.39
C TYR A 4 0.41 1.09 16.88
N PHE A 5 1.45 1.75 16.39
CA PHE A 5 1.70 1.94 14.96
C PHE A 5 2.59 0.83 14.40
N GLY A 6 2.06 0.07 13.46
CA GLY A 6 2.81 -0.85 12.61
C GLY A 6 3.41 -0.14 11.39
N THR A 7 3.90 -0.93 10.42
CA THR A 7 4.48 -0.40 9.17
C THR A 7 3.49 0.38 8.30
N ASP A 8 2.18 0.22 8.52
CA ASP A 8 1.11 0.83 7.73
C ASP A 8 0.03 1.48 8.61
N GLY A 9 0.45 2.21 9.63
CA GLY A 9 -0.40 2.95 10.55
C GLY A 9 -0.88 2.17 11.78
N PHE A 10 -1.73 2.80 12.56
CA PHE A 10 -2.38 2.18 13.71
C PHE A 10 -3.63 1.45 13.24
N ARG A 11 -3.61 0.12 13.20
CA ARG A 11 -4.72 -0.72 12.75
C ARG A 11 -5.30 -1.54 13.89
N GLY A 12 -6.60 -1.78 13.84
CA GLY A 12 -7.30 -2.65 14.75
C GLY A 12 -8.79 -2.72 14.49
N GLU A 13 -9.47 -3.65 15.18
CA GLU A 13 -10.93 -3.71 15.18
C GLU A 13 -11.48 -2.43 15.82
N ALA A 14 -12.44 -1.80 15.14
CA ALA A 14 -12.99 -0.51 15.54
C ALA A 14 -13.72 -0.61 16.89
N ASN A 15 -13.38 0.28 17.80
CA ASN A 15 -13.84 0.31 19.21
C ASN A 15 -13.45 -0.91 20.07
N VAL A 16 -12.53 -1.74 19.57
CA VAL A 16 -11.91 -2.82 20.35
C VAL A 16 -10.44 -2.51 20.57
N ASN A 17 -9.62 -2.58 19.51
CA ASN A 17 -8.19 -2.27 19.57
C ASN A 17 -7.90 -0.80 19.17
N LEU A 18 -8.62 -0.27 18.19
CA LEU A 18 -8.58 1.11 17.78
C LEU A 18 -9.88 1.81 18.19
N THR A 19 -9.80 2.71 19.18
CA THR A 19 -10.98 3.37 19.77
C THR A 19 -11.12 4.82 19.34
N VAL A 20 -12.31 5.39 19.57
CA VAL A 20 -12.59 6.82 19.41
C VAL A 20 -11.63 7.69 20.24
N ASP A 21 -11.27 7.26 21.45
CA ASP A 21 -10.33 8.01 22.30
C ASP A 21 -8.93 8.02 21.74
N HIS A 22 -8.45 6.91 21.12
CA HIS A 22 -7.19 6.90 20.42
C HIS A 22 -7.20 7.92 19.27
N ALA A 23 -8.24 7.92 18.43
CA ALA A 23 -8.37 8.85 17.32
C ALA A 23 -8.39 10.31 17.81
N ARG A 24 -9.17 10.61 18.86
CA ARG A 24 -9.22 11.94 19.48
C ARG A 24 -7.84 12.37 19.98
N LYS A 25 -7.12 11.52 20.70
CA LYS A 25 -5.77 11.80 21.20
C LYS A 25 -4.78 12.02 20.05
N VAL A 26 -4.80 11.18 18.99
CA VAL A 26 -3.97 11.40 17.81
C VAL A 26 -4.23 12.79 17.21
N GLY A 27 -5.49 13.17 17.03
CA GLY A 27 -5.85 14.51 16.58
C GLY A 27 -5.36 15.61 17.52
N ARG A 28 -5.51 15.44 18.84
CA ARG A 28 -5.00 16.36 19.86
C ARG A 28 -3.49 16.59 19.72
N PHE A 29 -2.74 15.49 19.63
CA PHE A 29 -1.28 15.54 19.50
C PHE A 29 -0.85 16.27 18.22
N LEU A 30 -1.34 15.82 17.06
CA LEU A 30 -0.94 16.38 15.77
C LEU A 30 -1.24 17.89 15.68
N GLY A 31 -2.45 18.29 16.08
CA GLY A 31 -2.85 19.69 16.04
C GLY A 31 -1.96 20.57 16.90
N TRP A 32 -1.67 20.15 18.13
CA TRP A 32 -0.79 20.86 19.03
C TRP A 32 0.67 20.84 18.57
N TYR A 33 1.19 19.66 18.21
CA TYR A 33 2.60 19.47 17.86
C TYR A 33 3.01 20.32 16.66
N TYR A 34 2.27 20.26 15.56
CA TYR A 34 2.53 21.07 14.38
C TYR A 34 2.30 22.56 14.65
N GLY A 35 1.33 22.91 15.47
CA GLY A 35 1.15 24.28 15.93
C GLY A 35 2.35 24.81 16.73
N GLN A 36 3.00 23.98 17.56
CA GLN A 36 4.22 24.37 18.28
C GLN A 36 5.43 24.49 17.34
N LEU A 37 5.59 23.55 16.40
CA LEU A 37 6.67 23.62 15.40
C LEU A 37 6.57 24.90 14.55
N LYS A 38 5.36 25.29 14.12
CA LYS A 38 5.15 26.53 13.38
C LYS A 38 5.53 27.76 14.21
N LYS A 39 5.11 27.81 15.46
CA LYS A 39 5.46 28.92 16.37
C LYS A 39 6.96 29.05 16.61
N GLN A 40 7.67 27.93 16.76
CA GLN A 40 9.14 27.94 16.90
C GLN A 40 9.83 28.50 15.64
N ASN A 41 9.21 28.34 14.47
CA ASN A 41 9.68 28.91 13.20
C ASN A 41 9.15 30.33 12.94
N GLY A 42 8.48 30.97 13.93
CA GLY A 42 7.93 32.32 13.79
C GLY A 42 6.60 32.40 13.03
N ASP A 43 5.98 31.30 12.68
CA ASP A 43 4.67 31.24 12.06
C ASP A 43 3.58 30.95 13.10
N ASN A 44 2.70 31.94 13.31
CA ASN A 44 1.59 31.87 14.27
C ASN A 44 0.26 31.45 13.61
N THR A 45 0.25 31.05 12.35
CA THR A 45 -0.96 30.56 11.70
C THR A 45 -1.32 29.17 12.23
N PRO A 46 -2.60 28.78 12.25
CA PRO A 46 -3.01 27.43 12.63
C PRO A 46 -2.31 26.37 11.78
N ALA A 47 -1.98 25.23 12.39
CA ALA A 47 -1.54 24.08 11.64
C ALA A 47 -2.70 23.57 10.77
N LYS A 48 -2.38 23.15 9.54
CA LYS A 48 -3.35 22.65 8.54
C LYS A 48 -3.20 21.15 8.39
N ILE A 49 -4.22 20.41 8.75
CA ILE A 49 -4.21 18.94 8.65
C ILE A 49 -5.29 18.48 7.67
N VAL A 50 -4.88 17.76 6.63
CA VAL A 50 -5.81 17.21 5.65
C VAL A 50 -6.21 15.79 6.03
N ILE A 51 -7.51 15.47 5.94
CA ILE A 51 -8.07 14.17 6.35
C ILE A 51 -8.83 13.55 5.19
N GLY A 52 -8.49 12.30 4.86
CA GLY A 52 -9.27 11.45 3.98
C GLY A 52 -9.71 10.17 4.68
N LYS A 53 -10.71 9.50 4.14
CA LYS A 53 -11.22 8.24 4.67
C LYS A 53 -11.69 7.30 3.58
N ASP A 54 -11.71 6.01 3.89
CA ASP A 54 -12.38 5.02 3.07
C ASP A 54 -13.91 4.95 3.36
N THR A 55 -14.57 3.97 2.81
CA THR A 55 -16.03 3.80 2.86
C THR A 55 -16.53 3.04 4.10
N ARG A 56 -15.66 2.62 5.01
CA ARG A 56 -16.03 1.89 6.23
C ARG A 56 -16.97 2.71 7.09
N ARG A 57 -17.95 2.04 7.70
CA ARG A 57 -18.89 2.67 8.62
C ARG A 57 -18.18 3.40 9.77
N SER A 58 -17.14 2.79 10.33
CA SER A 58 -16.34 3.35 11.42
C SER A 58 -15.46 4.54 11.00
N SER A 59 -15.18 4.72 9.71
CA SER A 59 -14.34 5.81 9.22
C SER A 59 -14.94 7.18 9.52
N TYR A 60 -16.27 7.32 9.48
CA TYR A 60 -16.95 8.56 9.86
C TYR A 60 -16.80 8.89 11.35
N MET A 61 -16.93 7.87 12.20
CA MET A 61 -16.75 8.01 13.64
C MET A 61 -15.32 8.47 13.98
N PHE A 62 -14.31 7.85 13.38
CA PHE A 62 -12.92 8.23 13.59
C PHE A 62 -12.59 9.61 13.01
N GLU A 63 -13.15 9.98 11.85
CA GLU A 63 -13.01 11.32 11.28
C GLU A 63 -13.48 12.40 12.28
N TYR A 64 -14.68 12.24 12.83
CA TYR A 64 -15.21 13.21 13.81
C TYR A 64 -14.36 13.28 15.08
N ALA A 65 -13.84 12.15 15.55
CA ALA A 65 -12.96 12.12 16.72
C ALA A 65 -11.62 12.83 16.47
N LEU A 66 -10.99 12.58 15.32
CA LEU A 66 -9.78 13.27 14.88
C LEU A 66 -10.01 14.78 14.73
N VAL A 67 -11.08 15.18 14.05
CA VAL A 67 -11.46 16.60 13.87
C VAL A 67 -11.65 17.29 15.20
N ALA A 68 -12.39 16.68 16.14
CA ALA A 68 -12.58 17.24 17.47
C ALA A 68 -11.24 17.40 18.21
N GLY A 69 -10.33 16.43 18.08
CA GLY A 69 -8.98 16.52 18.66
C GLY A 69 -8.15 17.65 18.07
N LEU A 70 -8.10 17.74 16.73
CA LEU A 70 -7.35 18.77 16.00
C LEU A 70 -7.82 20.17 16.33
N THR A 71 -9.11 20.44 16.19
CA THR A 71 -9.67 21.77 16.41
C THR A 71 -9.58 22.21 17.86
N ALA A 72 -9.76 21.28 18.82
CA ALA A 72 -9.54 21.54 20.24
C ALA A 72 -8.07 21.85 20.59
N SER A 73 -7.14 21.58 19.71
CA SER A 73 -5.71 21.89 19.85
C SER A 73 -5.25 23.08 18.99
N GLY A 74 -6.19 23.76 18.30
CA GLY A 74 -5.92 24.96 17.52
C GLY A 74 -5.46 24.69 16.08
N ALA A 75 -5.62 23.49 15.57
CA ALA A 75 -5.33 23.18 14.17
C ALA A 75 -6.60 23.18 13.32
N ASP A 76 -6.47 23.59 12.07
CA ASP A 76 -7.55 23.51 11.08
C ASP A 76 -7.59 22.13 10.42
N ALA A 77 -8.76 21.50 10.42
CA ALA A 77 -9.02 20.20 9.84
C ALA A 77 -9.69 20.33 8.46
N TYR A 78 -9.02 19.88 7.40
CA TYR A 78 -9.50 19.95 6.02
C TYR A 78 -10.00 18.56 5.57
N LEU A 79 -11.28 18.46 5.25
CA LEU A 79 -11.95 17.18 4.97
C LEU A 79 -12.04 16.92 3.48
N LEU A 80 -11.31 15.92 3.00
CA LEU A 80 -11.44 15.40 1.61
C LEU A 80 -12.62 14.44 1.47
N HIS A 81 -13.23 14.03 2.59
CA HIS A 81 -14.26 12.98 2.65
C HIS A 81 -13.73 11.62 2.15
N VAL A 82 -14.61 10.84 1.49
CA VAL A 82 -14.17 9.55 0.92
C VAL A 82 -13.23 9.80 -0.24
N THR A 83 -11.99 9.35 -0.06
CA THR A 83 -10.90 9.50 -1.02
C THR A 83 -9.84 8.41 -0.82
N THR A 84 -8.89 8.28 -1.74
CA THR A 84 -7.82 7.27 -1.69
C THR A 84 -6.63 7.73 -0.86
N THR A 85 -5.83 6.79 -0.35
CA THR A 85 -4.56 7.11 0.34
C THR A 85 -3.64 7.98 -0.51
N PRO A 86 -3.38 7.66 -1.80
CA PRO A 86 -2.54 8.53 -2.63
C PRO A 86 -3.13 9.92 -2.88
N SER A 87 -4.45 10.09 -2.82
CA SER A 87 -5.09 11.42 -2.88
C SER A 87 -4.73 12.28 -1.68
N VAL A 88 -4.75 11.71 -0.47
CA VAL A 88 -4.32 12.43 0.75
C VAL A 88 -2.84 12.81 0.66
N ALA A 89 -1.98 11.87 0.26
CA ALA A 89 -0.55 12.11 0.08
C ALA A 89 -0.27 13.21 -0.96
N TYR A 90 -1.00 13.18 -2.08
CA TYR A 90 -0.89 14.20 -3.12
C TYR A 90 -1.26 15.59 -2.60
N VAL A 91 -2.42 15.72 -1.95
CA VAL A 91 -2.91 17.00 -1.43
C VAL A 91 -2.00 17.53 -0.32
N ALA A 92 -1.56 16.67 0.60
CA ALA A 92 -0.62 17.06 1.66
C ALA A 92 0.64 17.72 1.06
N ARG A 93 1.22 17.08 0.05
CA ARG A 93 2.46 17.54 -0.59
C ARG A 93 2.30 18.80 -1.44
N THR A 94 1.17 18.97 -2.13
CA THR A 94 1.03 20.00 -3.18
C THR A 94 0.33 21.27 -2.71
N GLU A 95 -0.23 21.28 -1.51
CA GLU A 95 -1.06 22.37 -1.02
C GLU A 95 -0.66 22.87 0.39
N ASP A 96 0.62 22.69 0.75
CA ASP A 96 1.23 23.22 1.99
C ASP A 96 0.48 22.82 3.26
N PHE A 97 0.08 21.54 3.37
CA PHE A 97 -0.41 20.96 4.61
C PHE A 97 0.75 20.52 5.51
N ASP A 98 0.62 20.74 6.81
CA ASP A 98 1.61 20.30 7.78
C ASP A 98 1.60 18.76 7.94
N CYS A 99 0.42 18.14 7.80
CA CYS A 99 0.22 16.69 7.94
C CYS A 99 -1.02 16.24 7.19
N GLY A 100 -1.01 14.99 6.73
CA GLY A 100 -2.15 14.27 6.20
C GLY A 100 -2.53 13.09 7.09
N ILE A 101 -3.82 12.77 7.16
CA ILE A 101 -4.36 11.61 7.85
C ILE A 101 -5.25 10.83 6.90
N MET A 102 -4.98 9.54 6.73
CA MET A 102 -5.89 8.63 6.03
C MET A 102 -6.50 7.63 7.01
N ILE A 103 -7.83 7.57 7.01
CA ILE A 103 -8.60 6.64 7.85
C ILE A 103 -8.98 5.44 7.00
N SER A 104 -8.21 4.37 7.12
CA SER A 104 -8.42 3.12 6.39
C SER A 104 -7.59 1.97 6.96
N ALA A 105 -8.11 0.76 6.86
CA ALA A 105 -7.35 -0.48 7.06
C ALA A 105 -7.07 -1.21 5.73
N SER A 106 -7.02 -0.48 4.60
CA SER A 106 -6.70 -1.01 3.27
C SER A 106 -7.58 -2.23 2.92
N HIS A 107 -6.99 -3.40 2.74
CA HIS A 107 -7.67 -4.64 2.32
C HIS A 107 -8.32 -5.44 3.46
N ASN A 108 -8.24 -5.00 4.72
CA ASN A 108 -8.87 -5.69 5.85
C ASN A 108 -10.41 -5.69 5.75
N PRO A 109 -11.11 -6.59 6.45
CA PRO A 109 -12.57 -6.57 6.57
C PRO A 109 -13.12 -5.24 7.12
N TYR A 110 -14.41 -4.98 6.93
CA TYR A 110 -15.04 -3.69 7.26
C TYR A 110 -15.01 -3.32 8.74
N TYR A 111 -14.95 -4.30 9.62
CA TYR A 111 -14.95 -4.09 11.08
C TYR A 111 -13.59 -3.63 11.61
N ASP A 112 -12.51 -3.86 10.87
CA ASP A 112 -11.21 -3.24 11.12
C ASP A 112 -11.19 -1.81 10.58
N ASN A 113 -10.35 -0.96 11.17
CA ASN A 113 -10.00 0.34 10.62
C ASN A 113 -8.54 0.68 10.95
N GLY A 114 -8.08 1.81 10.44
CA GLY A 114 -6.72 2.29 10.67
C GLY A 114 -6.60 3.79 10.58
N ILE A 115 -5.54 4.31 11.19
CA ILE A 115 -5.12 5.71 11.08
C ILE A 115 -3.70 5.70 10.54
N LYS A 116 -3.54 6.16 9.29
CA LYS A 116 -2.26 6.32 8.61
C LYS A 116 -1.86 7.80 8.69
N LEU A 117 -0.66 8.08 9.16
CA LEU A 117 -0.12 9.44 9.26
C LEU A 117 0.84 9.71 8.10
N ILE A 118 0.67 10.86 7.47
CA ILE A 118 1.38 11.31 6.28
C ILE A 118 2.00 12.66 6.58
N ASN A 119 3.29 12.84 6.34
CA ASN A 119 3.96 14.11 6.56
C ASN A 119 3.60 15.15 5.46
N GLY A 120 4.02 16.39 5.63
CA GLY A 120 3.77 17.48 4.66
C GLY A 120 4.39 17.23 3.27
N ASN A 121 5.33 16.30 3.13
CA ASN A 121 5.90 15.89 1.84
C ASN A 121 5.06 14.80 1.14
N GLY A 122 3.94 14.37 1.74
CA GLY A 122 3.11 13.30 1.22
C GLY A 122 3.72 11.91 1.42
N GLU A 123 4.64 11.74 2.35
CA GLU A 123 5.30 10.50 2.69
C GLU A 123 4.74 9.95 4.01
N LYS A 124 4.99 8.67 4.29
CA LYS A 124 4.68 8.14 5.63
C LYS A 124 5.37 8.96 6.71
N MET A 125 4.67 9.18 7.82
CA MET A 125 5.21 9.89 8.97
C MET A 125 6.49 9.21 9.46
N ASP A 126 7.48 10.00 9.83
CA ASP A 126 8.75 9.54 10.39
C ASP A 126 8.57 8.87 11.76
N GLU A 127 9.49 7.95 12.08
CA GLU A 127 9.41 7.16 13.31
C GLU A 127 9.48 8.03 14.57
N ALA A 128 10.27 9.10 14.56
CA ALA A 128 10.41 9.96 15.73
C ALA A 128 9.09 10.66 16.06
N THR A 129 8.35 11.13 15.06
CA THR A 129 7.02 11.70 15.25
C THR A 129 6.01 10.65 15.70
N ILE A 130 6.08 9.42 15.14
CA ILE A 130 5.23 8.29 15.57
C ILE A 130 5.48 7.94 17.05
N ASP A 131 6.74 7.88 17.48
CA ASP A 131 7.10 7.59 18.89
C ASP A 131 6.51 8.63 19.84
N LEU A 132 6.49 9.90 19.44
CA LEU A 132 5.86 10.97 20.23
C LEU A 132 4.32 10.83 20.29
N VAL A 133 3.68 10.39 19.19
CA VAL A 133 2.24 10.07 19.19
C VAL A 133 1.96 8.96 20.18
N GLU A 134 2.74 7.87 20.15
CA GLU A 134 2.58 6.72 21.04
C GLU A 134 2.82 7.09 22.50
N ALA A 135 3.85 7.88 22.78
CA ALA A 135 4.12 8.41 24.11
C ALA A 135 2.94 9.23 24.65
N TYR A 136 2.30 10.05 23.79
CA TYR A 136 1.11 10.79 24.20
C TYR A 136 -0.11 9.88 24.45
N LEU A 137 -0.30 8.84 23.65
CA LEU A 137 -1.36 7.86 23.86
C LEU A 137 -1.22 7.19 25.23
N ASP A 138 0.00 6.91 25.66
CA ASP A 138 0.33 6.30 26.95
C ASP A 138 0.38 7.30 28.14
N GLY A 139 0.29 8.63 27.88
CA GLY A 139 0.41 9.66 28.92
C GLY A 139 1.85 9.94 29.37
N GLU A 140 2.82 9.57 28.54
CA GLU A 140 4.27 9.66 28.82
C GLU A 140 4.99 10.66 27.90
N LEU A 141 4.24 11.59 27.24
CA LEU A 141 4.81 12.52 26.28
C LEU A 141 5.87 13.42 26.92
N GLU A 142 7.09 13.37 26.40
CA GLU A 142 8.16 14.30 26.70
C GLU A 142 8.68 14.89 25.37
N VAL A 143 8.50 16.20 25.20
CA VAL A 143 8.88 16.91 23.98
C VAL A 143 9.13 18.39 24.28
N PHE A 144 9.97 19.05 23.51
CA PHE A 144 10.38 20.45 23.72
C PHE A 144 10.96 20.74 25.13
N GLY A 145 11.58 19.70 25.73
CA GLY A 145 12.18 19.81 27.08
C GLY A 145 11.17 19.82 28.23
N GLN A 146 9.92 19.44 27.99
CA GLN A 146 8.85 19.38 28.98
C GLN A 146 8.08 18.05 28.89
N LYS A 147 7.56 17.62 30.04
CA LYS A 147 6.67 16.47 30.14
C LYS A 147 5.22 16.93 30.16
N TYR A 148 4.37 16.25 29.39
CA TYR A 148 2.94 16.55 29.24
C TYR A 148 2.11 15.32 29.57
N GLU A 149 1.33 15.37 30.65
CA GLU A 149 0.26 14.39 30.89
C GLU A 149 -0.93 14.67 29.98
N GLU A 150 -1.26 15.96 29.81
CA GLU A 150 -2.30 16.45 28.91
C GLU A 150 -1.80 17.66 28.11
N ILE A 151 -2.10 17.70 26.83
CA ILE A 151 -1.83 18.85 25.96
C ILE A 151 -2.86 19.95 26.25
N PRO A 152 -2.45 21.24 26.34
CA PRO A 152 -3.39 22.31 26.58
C PRO A 152 -4.44 22.46 25.49
N PHE A 153 -5.65 22.84 25.87
CA PHE A 153 -6.73 23.19 24.94
C PHE A 153 -6.54 24.59 24.37
N ALA A 154 -6.91 24.73 23.09
CA ALA A 154 -7.06 26.08 22.51
C ALA A 154 -8.31 26.77 23.03
N HIS A 155 -8.26 28.10 23.14
CA HIS A 155 -9.35 28.92 23.70
C HIS A 155 -9.73 30.03 22.74
N LYS A 156 -10.99 30.42 22.75
CA LYS A 156 -11.54 31.55 21.98
C LYS A 156 -11.21 31.44 20.49
N ASP A 157 -10.58 32.44 19.93
CA ASP A 157 -10.16 32.56 18.53
C ASP A 157 -8.98 31.64 18.15
N ALA A 158 -8.32 31.04 19.13
CA ALA A 158 -7.31 30.02 18.89
C ALA A 158 -7.89 28.60 18.65
N ILE A 159 -9.21 28.38 18.81
CA ILE A 159 -9.85 27.11 18.45
C ILE A 159 -9.80 26.95 16.93
N GLY A 160 -9.33 25.80 16.45
CA GLY A 160 -9.23 25.51 15.02
C GLY A 160 -10.58 25.36 14.31
N CYS A 161 -10.56 25.45 13.00
CA CYS A 161 -11.74 25.34 12.14
C CYS A 161 -11.82 23.99 11.43
N THR A 162 -13.04 23.61 11.03
CA THR A 162 -13.27 22.50 10.09
C THR A 162 -13.60 23.07 8.72
N VAL A 163 -12.88 22.60 7.70
CA VAL A 163 -13.05 23.05 6.31
C VAL A 163 -13.47 21.86 5.43
N ASP A 164 -14.60 22.01 4.73
CA ASP A 164 -14.97 21.09 3.65
C ASP A 164 -14.01 21.30 2.47
N TYR A 165 -13.20 20.29 2.15
CA TYR A 165 -12.13 20.42 1.18
C TYR A 165 -12.22 19.40 0.05
N ALA A 166 -13.41 19.07 -0.40
CA ALA A 166 -13.61 18.18 -1.56
C ALA A 166 -12.88 18.66 -2.82
N ALA A 167 -12.54 19.96 -2.91
CA ALA A 167 -11.74 20.53 -3.99
C ALA A 167 -10.33 19.89 -4.07
N GLY A 168 -9.69 19.56 -2.95
CA GLY A 168 -8.39 18.88 -2.94
C GLY A 168 -8.46 17.52 -3.62
N ARG A 169 -9.48 16.70 -3.31
CA ARG A 169 -9.75 15.44 -4.01
C ARG A 169 -9.91 15.63 -5.51
N ASN A 170 -10.67 16.65 -5.94
CA ASN A 170 -10.88 16.94 -7.34
C ASN A 170 -9.57 17.36 -8.06
N ARG A 171 -8.68 18.07 -7.38
CA ARG A 171 -7.33 18.38 -7.92
C ARG A 171 -6.49 17.15 -8.13
N TYR A 172 -6.51 16.17 -7.22
CA TYR A 172 -5.86 14.89 -7.42
C TYR A 172 -6.43 14.16 -8.65
N MET A 173 -7.74 14.14 -8.83
CA MET A 173 -8.34 13.56 -10.04
C MET A 173 -7.88 14.29 -11.31
N GLY A 174 -7.88 15.62 -11.30
CA GLY A 174 -7.37 16.45 -12.40
C GLY A 174 -5.89 16.18 -12.68
N TYR A 175 -5.09 16.02 -11.62
CA TYR A 175 -3.68 15.62 -11.74
C TYR A 175 -3.53 14.28 -12.47
N LEU A 176 -4.25 13.23 -12.05
CA LEU A 176 -4.19 11.92 -12.70
C LEU A 176 -4.63 11.99 -14.18
N ILE A 177 -5.69 12.72 -14.48
CA ILE A 177 -6.14 12.94 -15.88
C ILE A 177 -5.04 13.62 -16.69
N SER A 178 -4.34 14.61 -16.12
CA SER A 178 -3.25 15.33 -16.81
C SER A 178 -2.04 14.45 -17.13
N LEU A 179 -1.89 13.30 -16.45
CA LEU A 179 -0.82 12.33 -16.72
C LEU A 179 -1.16 11.39 -17.89
N GLY A 180 -2.39 11.42 -18.42
CA GLY A 180 -2.81 10.63 -19.56
C GLY A 180 -2.13 11.10 -20.85
N LEU A 181 -1.19 10.30 -21.37
CA LEU A 181 -0.47 10.62 -22.63
C LEU A 181 -1.26 10.19 -23.88
N TYR A 182 -2.24 9.33 -23.72
CA TYR A 182 -3.03 8.75 -24.81
C TYR A 182 -4.52 8.85 -24.52
N SER A 183 -5.33 9.02 -25.54
CA SER A 183 -6.78 8.82 -25.43
C SER A 183 -7.07 7.32 -25.36
N PHE A 184 -7.97 6.93 -24.46
CA PHE A 184 -8.43 5.55 -24.32
C PHE A 184 -9.71 5.26 -25.14
N LYS A 185 -10.02 6.15 -26.11
CA LYS A 185 -11.17 6.00 -26.98
C LYS A 185 -11.18 4.64 -27.68
N GLY A 186 -12.28 3.91 -27.55
CA GLY A 186 -12.45 2.57 -28.11
C GLY A 186 -12.07 1.44 -27.17
N MET A 187 -11.38 1.70 -26.07
CA MET A 187 -11.03 0.70 -25.05
C MET A 187 -12.19 0.44 -24.11
N LYS A 188 -12.48 -0.83 -23.86
CA LYS A 188 -13.46 -1.32 -22.87
C LYS A 188 -12.70 -1.73 -21.60
N VAL A 189 -12.88 -0.98 -20.54
CA VAL A 189 -12.12 -1.14 -19.29
C VAL A 189 -13.04 -1.56 -18.15
N GLY A 190 -12.72 -2.70 -17.52
CA GLY A 190 -13.36 -3.15 -16.29
C GLY A 190 -12.71 -2.51 -15.06
N LEU A 191 -13.50 -2.04 -14.11
CA LEU A 191 -13.02 -1.45 -12.86
C LEU A 191 -13.72 -2.12 -11.68
N ASP A 192 -12.95 -2.80 -10.82
CA ASP A 192 -13.43 -3.29 -9.54
C ASP A 192 -12.95 -2.34 -8.43
N CYS A 193 -13.88 -1.61 -7.85
CA CYS A 193 -13.60 -0.59 -6.85
C CYS A 193 -13.63 -1.12 -5.40
N ALA A 194 -13.71 -2.43 -5.19
CA ALA A 194 -13.72 -3.07 -3.85
C ALA A 194 -14.80 -2.51 -2.88
N ASN A 195 -15.82 -1.82 -3.37
CA ASN A 195 -16.71 -0.96 -2.57
C ASN A 195 -15.92 0.02 -1.66
N GLY A 196 -14.69 0.35 -2.04
CA GLY A 196 -13.73 1.20 -1.35
C GLY A 196 -13.68 2.61 -1.89
N SER A 197 -12.60 3.32 -1.59
CA SER A 197 -12.45 4.76 -1.85
C SER A 197 -12.34 5.13 -3.33
N SER A 198 -11.98 4.19 -4.21
CA SER A 198 -11.89 4.44 -5.66
C SER A 198 -13.24 4.54 -6.36
N TRP A 199 -14.35 4.14 -5.70
CA TRP A 199 -15.68 3.96 -6.30
C TRP A 199 -16.20 5.16 -7.08
N ASN A 200 -15.94 6.37 -6.60
CA ASN A 200 -16.43 7.61 -7.20
C ASN A 200 -15.36 8.35 -8.03
N MET A 201 -14.14 7.84 -8.12
CA MET A 201 -13.04 8.52 -8.79
C MET A 201 -12.53 7.75 -10.02
N ALA A 202 -12.31 6.45 -9.90
CA ALA A 202 -11.71 5.65 -10.97
C ALA A 202 -12.50 5.77 -12.29
N LYS A 203 -13.82 5.58 -12.24
CA LYS A 203 -14.69 5.74 -13.41
C LYS A 203 -14.55 7.11 -14.06
N GLN A 204 -14.62 8.18 -13.28
CA GLN A 204 -14.57 9.55 -13.80
C GLN A 204 -13.24 9.86 -14.50
N ILE A 205 -12.13 9.35 -13.95
CA ILE A 205 -10.80 9.53 -14.53
C ILE A 205 -10.70 8.81 -15.87
N PHE A 206 -11.11 7.54 -15.92
CA PHE A 206 -11.06 6.75 -17.16
C PHE A 206 -12.00 7.27 -18.24
N ASP A 207 -13.23 7.66 -17.87
CA ASP A 207 -14.20 8.27 -18.80
C ASP A 207 -13.66 9.59 -19.37
N SER A 208 -13.01 10.42 -18.54
CA SER A 208 -12.37 11.68 -18.99
C SER A 208 -11.26 11.45 -20.01
N LEU A 209 -10.58 10.30 -19.94
CA LEU A 209 -9.57 9.90 -20.92
C LEU A 209 -10.16 9.16 -22.13
N GLY A 210 -11.49 8.97 -22.17
CA GLY A 210 -12.23 8.45 -23.30
C GLY A 210 -12.48 6.95 -23.31
N ALA A 211 -12.18 6.22 -22.22
CA ALA A 211 -12.48 4.80 -22.08
C ALA A 211 -14.00 4.57 -21.99
N LYS A 212 -14.45 3.40 -22.43
CA LYS A 212 -15.78 2.87 -22.09
C LYS A 212 -15.62 2.00 -20.84
N THR A 213 -16.02 2.52 -19.69
CA THR A 213 -15.86 1.87 -18.39
C THR A 213 -17.02 0.95 -18.02
N PHE A 214 -16.70 -0.18 -17.43
CA PHE A 214 -17.60 -1.17 -16.87
C PHE A 214 -17.21 -1.38 -15.41
N VAL A 215 -18.06 -0.94 -14.48
CA VAL A 215 -17.68 -0.87 -13.06
C VAL A 215 -18.46 -1.89 -12.24
N ILE A 216 -17.76 -2.61 -11.40
CA ILE A 216 -18.32 -3.51 -10.39
C ILE A 216 -17.87 -3.08 -8.99
N ASN A 217 -18.57 -3.55 -7.96
CA ASN A 217 -18.24 -3.26 -6.57
C ASN A 217 -18.02 -1.76 -6.28
N ALA A 218 -18.96 -0.93 -6.73
CA ALA A 218 -18.93 0.52 -6.59
C ALA A 218 -20.19 1.09 -5.89
N ALA A 219 -20.79 0.32 -5.00
CA ALA A 219 -21.96 0.70 -4.21
C ALA A 219 -21.69 0.45 -2.71
N PRO A 220 -20.80 1.25 -2.09
CA PRO A 220 -20.42 1.06 -0.68
C PRO A 220 -21.61 1.29 0.26
N ASP A 221 -21.81 0.39 1.22
CA ASP A 221 -22.84 0.48 2.28
C ASP A 221 -22.24 0.65 3.68
N GLY A 222 -20.91 0.77 3.77
CA GLY A 222 -20.15 0.90 5.02
C GLY A 222 -19.72 -0.44 5.64
N THR A 223 -20.22 -1.57 5.12
CA THR A 223 -19.94 -2.92 5.63
C THR A 223 -19.49 -3.90 4.56
N ASN A 224 -19.51 -3.49 3.29
CA ASN A 224 -19.19 -4.35 2.15
C ASN A 224 -17.83 -4.08 1.50
N ILE A 225 -16.99 -3.20 2.07
CA ILE A 225 -15.63 -2.94 1.56
C ILE A 225 -14.80 -4.23 1.55
N ASN A 226 -14.10 -4.51 0.43
CA ASN A 226 -13.28 -5.71 0.20
C ASN A 226 -14.02 -7.06 0.30
N ARG A 227 -15.32 -7.09 0.52
CA ARG A 227 -16.06 -8.34 0.64
C ARG A 227 -16.29 -8.95 -0.73
N ASP A 228 -15.61 -10.06 -1.01
CA ASP A 228 -15.63 -10.75 -2.30
C ASP A 228 -15.37 -9.79 -3.49
N ALA A 229 -14.45 -8.84 -3.29
CA ALA A 229 -14.26 -7.72 -4.19
C ALA A 229 -12.82 -7.18 -4.15
N GLY A 230 -12.42 -6.53 -5.25
CA GLY A 230 -11.16 -5.81 -5.36
C GLY A 230 -9.93 -6.71 -5.53
N SER A 231 -8.76 -6.17 -5.25
CA SER A 231 -7.47 -6.82 -5.52
C SER A 231 -7.19 -8.08 -4.70
N THR A 232 -7.88 -8.28 -3.58
CA THR A 232 -7.76 -9.50 -2.76
C THR A 232 -8.74 -10.62 -3.14
N HIS A 233 -9.72 -10.32 -3.98
CA HIS A 233 -10.76 -11.25 -4.48
C HIS A 233 -11.02 -10.97 -5.96
N ILE A 234 -10.00 -11.20 -6.77
CA ILE A 234 -9.95 -10.79 -8.17
C ILE A 234 -10.79 -11.66 -9.11
N GLU A 235 -11.25 -12.82 -8.65
CA GLU A 235 -11.98 -13.82 -9.43
C GLU A 235 -13.25 -13.24 -10.06
N GLY A 236 -13.93 -12.34 -9.32
CA GLY A 236 -15.10 -11.64 -9.82
C GLY A 236 -14.80 -10.78 -11.05
N LEU A 237 -13.69 -10.05 -11.02
CA LEU A 237 -13.25 -9.24 -12.16
C LEU A 237 -12.75 -10.09 -13.33
N GLN A 238 -12.03 -11.21 -13.09
CA GLN A 238 -11.59 -12.12 -14.12
C GLN A 238 -12.78 -12.63 -14.95
N LYS A 239 -13.80 -13.14 -14.28
CA LYS A 239 -15.03 -13.59 -14.91
C LYS A 239 -15.71 -12.45 -15.68
N TYR A 240 -15.82 -11.28 -15.07
CA TYR A 240 -16.50 -10.12 -15.65
C TYR A 240 -15.81 -9.62 -16.92
N VAL A 241 -14.48 -9.58 -16.97
CA VAL A 241 -13.68 -9.22 -18.15
C VAL A 241 -13.98 -10.14 -19.32
N VAL A 242 -13.95 -11.44 -19.08
CA VAL A 242 -14.17 -12.46 -20.15
C VAL A 242 -15.61 -12.43 -20.65
N GLU A 243 -16.60 -12.42 -19.76
CA GLU A 243 -18.02 -12.48 -20.12
C GLU A 243 -18.48 -11.24 -20.89
N ASN A 244 -17.89 -10.08 -20.62
CA ASN A 244 -18.25 -8.82 -21.28
C ASN A 244 -17.32 -8.44 -22.45
N GLY A 245 -16.33 -9.27 -22.76
CA GLY A 245 -15.36 -9.04 -23.83
C GLY A 245 -14.66 -7.70 -23.64
N LEU A 246 -14.15 -7.45 -22.42
CA LEU A 246 -13.40 -6.24 -22.09
C LEU A 246 -11.94 -6.37 -22.54
N ASP A 247 -11.29 -5.25 -22.81
CA ASP A 247 -9.90 -5.24 -23.24
C ASP A 247 -8.91 -5.40 -22.06
N VAL A 248 -9.34 -4.98 -20.86
CA VAL A 248 -8.55 -5.05 -19.62
C VAL A 248 -9.46 -4.82 -18.41
N GLY A 249 -9.10 -5.38 -17.28
CA GLY A 249 -9.70 -5.09 -15.97
C GLY A 249 -8.67 -4.57 -14.96
N PHE A 250 -9.09 -3.70 -14.04
CA PHE A 250 -8.29 -3.20 -12.92
C PHE A 250 -9.06 -3.37 -11.62
N ALA A 251 -8.44 -4.02 -10.63
CA ALA A 251 -8.98 -4.20 -9.30
C ALA A 251 -8.15 -3.42 -8.28
N TYR A 252 -8.84 -2.61 -7.47
CA TYR A 252 -8.23 -1.85 -6.39
C TYR A 252 -8.50 -2.50 -5.03
N ASP A 253 -7.77 -2.11 -4.00
CA ASP A 253 -8.13 -2.41 -2.61
C ASP A 253 -8.92 -1.25 -1.98
N GLY A 254 -9.27 -1.39 -0.71
CA GLY A 254 -10.21 -0.48 -0.04
C GLY A 254 -9.83 0.99 -0.05
N ASP A 255 -8.54 1.34 0.02
CA ASP A 255 -8.03 2.72 -0.06
C ASP A 255 -7.24 3.01 -1.34
N ALA A 256 -7.28 2.07 -2.27
CA ALA A 256 -6.76 2.16 -3.63
C ALA A 256 -5.28 2.56 -3.74
N ASP A 257 -4.46 2.15 -2.78
CA ASP A 257 -3.01 2.25 -2.88
C ASP A 257 -2.41 1.07 -3.67
N ARG A 258 -3.23 0.01 -3.95
CA ARG A 258 -2.90 -1.17 -4.76
C ARG A 258 -3.76 -1.27 -6.01
N CYS A 259 -3.18 -1.90 -7.04
CA CYS A 259 -3.87 -2.28 -8.27
C CYS A 259 -3.35 -3.63 -8.77
N LEU A 260 -4.26 -4.55 -9.05
CA LEU A 260 -4.00 -5.73 -9.89
C LEU A 260 -4.74 -5.59 -11.21
N CYS A 261 -4.17 -6.16 -12.28
CA CYS A 261 -4.79 -6.10 -13.58
C CYS A 261 -5.32 -7.49 -13.99
N VAL A 262 -6.28 -7.50 -14.89
CA VAL A 262 -6.81 -8.70 -15.56
C VAL A 262 -6.69 -8.48 -17.06
N ASP A 263 -6.05 -9.40 -17.77
CA ASP A 263 -5.95 -9.34 -19.22
C ASP A 263 -7.27 -9.71 -19.91
N GLU A 264 -7.36 -9.55 -21.21
CA GLU A 264 -8.56 -9.83 -22.01
C GLU A 264 -8.94 -11.32 -22.06
N LYS A 265 -8.08 -12.20 -21.55
CA LYS A 265 -8.30 -13.65 -21.44
C LYS A 265 -8.75 -14.06 -20.03
N GLY A 266 -8.77 -13.11 -19.09
CA GLY A 266 -9.11 -13.36 -17.68
C GLY A 266 -7.91 -13.76 -16.81
N ASN A 267 -6.67 -13.68 -17.29
CA ASN A 267 -5.50 -13.96 -16.47
C ASN A 267 -5.15 -12.75 -15.59
N VAL A 268 -4.70 -13.05 -14.37
CA VAL A 268 -4.20 -12.01 -13.45
C VAL A 268 -2.82 -11.54 -13.88
N VAL A 269 -2.66 -10.23 -13.90
CA VAL A 269 -1.37 -9.53 -14.06
C VAL A 269 -1.11 -8.81 -12.73
N ASP A 270 -0.33 -9.44 -11.87
CA ASP A 270 -0.04 -8.98 -10.51
C ASP A 270 1.03 -7.88 -10.48
N GLY A 271 1.42 -7.46 -9.27
CA GLY A 271 2.41 -6.40 -9.08
C GLY A 271 3.77 -6.74 -9.69
N ASP A 272 4.19 -7.99 -9.68
CA ASP A 272 5.44 -8.43 -10.30
C ASP A 272 5.40 -8.29 -11.82
N ALA A 273 4.28 -8.72 -12.43
CA ALA A 273 4.07 -8.56 -13.86
C ALA A 273 3.94 -7.08 -14.26
N ILE A 274 3.32 -6.24 -13.43
CA ILE A 274 3.27 -4.78 -13.64
C ILE A 274 4.69 -4.17 -13.60
N LEU A 275 5.51 -4.57 -12.61
CA LEU A 275 6.91 -4.13 -12.51
C LEU A 275 7.74 -4.56 -13.73
N TYR A 276 7.52 -5.79 -14.23
CA TYR A 276 8.15 -6.30 -15.44
C TYR A 276 7.76 -5.45 -16.66
N ILE A 277 6.46 -5.28 -16.90
CA ILE A 277 5.94 -4.54 -18.06
C ILE A 277 6.46 -3.11 -18.07
N TYR A 278 6.30 -2.40 -16.94
CA TYR A 278 6.64 -0.98 -16.89
C TYR A 278 8.15 -0.75 -16.78
N GLY A 279 8.89 -1.61 -16.08
CA GLY A 279 10.35 -1.60 -16.04
C GLY A 279 10.97 -1.77 -17.42
N ARG A 280 10.51 -2.78 -18.20
CA ARG A 280 10.88 -2.98 -19.62
C ARG A 280 10.56 -1.74 -20.47
N TYR A 281 9.34 -1.20 -20.35
CA TYR A 281 8.91 -0.02 -21.08
C TYR A 281 9.77 1.22 -20.76
N MET A 282 10.08 1.45 -19.48
CA MET A 282 10.97 2.53 -19.07
C MET A 282 12.39 2.36 -19.65
N LYS A 283 12.95 1.15 -19.61
CA LYS A 283 14.27 0.85 -20.15
C LYS A 283 14.35 1.13 -21.64
N GLU A 284 13.40 0.62 -22.42
CA GLU A 284 13.33 0.84 -23.87
C GLU A 284 13.25 2.33 -24.26
N ARG A 285 12.71 3.17 -23.37
CA ARG A 285 12.60 4.62 -23.57
C ARG A 285 13.73 5.43 -22.93
N GLY A 286 14.73 4.78 -22.35
CA GLY A 286 15.80 5.45 -21.61
C GLY A 286 15.33 6.21 -20.37
N LYS A 287 14.22 5.79 -19.76
CA LYS A 287 13.61 6.43 -18.58
C LYS A 287 13.90 5.69 -17.27
N LEU A 288 14.46 4.49 -17.34
CA LEU A 288 14.91 3.72 -16.16
C LEU A 288 16.34 4.19 -15.78
N LEU A 289 16.42 5.39 -15.21
CA LEU A 289 17.68 6.13 -15.04
C LEU A 289 18.77 5.38 -14.25
N THR A 290 18.38 4.63 -13.22
CA THR A 290 19.30 3.80 -12.44
C THR A 290 19.45 2.39 -13.00
N ASN A 291 18.78 2.09 -14.11
CA ASN A 291 18.61 0.73 -14.64
C ASN A 291 18.17 -0.29 -13.59
N THR A 292 17.43 0.13 -12.55
CA THR A 292 17.05 -0.70 -11.40
C THR A 292 15.57 -0.58 -11.11
N VAL A 293 14.91 -1.73 -10.91
CA VAL A 293 13.55 -1.86 -10.36
C VAL A 293 13.65 -2.35 -8.92
N VAL A 294 12.93 -1.70 -7.99
CA VAL A 294 12.96 -2.09 -6.58
C VAL A 294 11.79 -3.02 -6.29
N THR A 295 12.09 -4.17 -5.70
CA THR A 295 11.14 -5.23 -5.37
C THR A 295 11.28 -5.63 -3.90
N THR A 296 10.47 -6.57 -3.43
CA THR A 296 10.68 -7.20 -2.12
C THR A 296 11.17 -8.63 -2.28
N VAL A 297 11.63 -9.22 -1.17
CA VAL A 297 12.02 -10.65 -1.13
C VAL A 297 10.87 -11.61 -1.50
N MET A 298 9.61 -11.12 -1.57
CA MET A 298 8.44 -11.91 -1.94
C MET A 298 8.16 -11.93 -3.44
N SER A 299 8.77 -11.05 -4.24
CA SER A 299 8.58 -11.06 -5.70
C SER A 299 9.01 -12.38 -6.31
N ASN A 300 8.27 -12.86 -7.30
CA ASN A 300 8.48 -14.17 -7.89
C ASN A 300 9.87 -14.34 -8.52
N PHE A 301 10.44 -15.54 -8.41
CA PHE A 301 11.75 -15.86 -8.97
C PHE A 301 11.81 -15.61 -10.48
N GLY A 302 10.72 -15.86 -11.20
CA GLY A 302 10.61 -15.58 -12.62
C GLY A 302 10.77 -14.12 -13.00
N LEU A 303 10.36 -13.18 -12.13
CA LEU A 303 10.58 -11.76 -12.35
C LEU A 303 12.07 -11.45 -12.43
N TYR A 304 12.88 -12.02 -11.52
CA TYR A 304 14.31 -11.79 -11.51
C TYR A 304 15.00 -12.35 -12.73
N LYS A 305 14.61 -13.56 -13.15
CA LYS A 305 15.09 -14.17 -14.39
C LYS A 305 14.79 -13.29 -15.62
N ALA A 306 13.55 -12.80 -15.71
CA ALA A 306 13.15 -11.92 -16.79
C ALA A 306 13.92 -10.59 -16.77
N PHE A 307 14.23 -10.05 -15.60
CA PHE A 307 15.08 -8.86 -15.49
C PHE A 307 16.52 -9.12 -15.90
N ASP A 308 17.09 -10.26 -15.53
CA ASP A 308 18.44 -10.67 -15.94
C ASP A 308 18.53 -10.77 -17.47
N GLU A 309 17.56 -11.39 -18.13
CA GLU A 309 17.46 -11.49 -19.60
C GLU A 309 17.36 -10.12 -20.27
N LEU A 310 16.61 -9.19 -19.66
CA LEU A 310 16.49 -7.82 -20.16
C LEU A 310 17.68 -6.93 -19.80
N GLY A 311 18.63 -7.41 -18.97
CA GLY A 311 19.71 -6.62 -18.41
C GLY A 311 19.22 -5.46 -17.53
N ILE A 312 18.09 -5.64 -16.83
CA ILE A 312 17.54 -4.71 -15.83
C ILE A 312 18.07 -5.13 -14.46
N GLY A 313 18.69 -4.20 -13.75
CA GLY A 313 19.06 -4.42 -12.35
C GLY A 313 17.84 -4.40 -11.43
N TYR A 314 17.94 -5.10 -10.30
CA TYR A 314 16.86 -5.12 -9.30
C TYR A 314 17.42 -5.06 -7.88
N ALA A 315 16.65 -4.50 -6.97
CA ALA A 315 16.92 -4.51 -5.55
C ALA A 315 15.80 -5.28 -4.83
N LYS A 316 16.18 -6.13 -3.87
CA LYS A 316 15.28 -6.92 -3.04
C LYS A 316 15.25 -6.31 -1.63
N THR A 317 14.17 -5.70 -1.23
CA THR A 317 14.00 -5.16 0.12
C THR A 317 13.28 -6.16 1.03
N ALA A 318 13.22 -5.88 2.32
CA ALA A 318 12.26 -6.52 3.21
C ALA A 318 10.83 -6.25 2.73
N VAL A 319 9.88 -7.08 3.17
CA VAL A 319 8.43 -6.90 2.87
C VAL A 319 7.92 -5.65 3.55
N GLY A 320 7.22 -4.82 2.79
CA GLY A 320 6.63 -3.56 3.23
C GLY A 320 7.03 -2.40 2.32
N ASP A 321 6.04 -1.66 1.86
CA ASP A 321 6.17 -0.51 0.97
C ASP A 321 7.13 0.56 1.50
N LYS A 322 7.23 0.73 2.84
CA LYS A 322 8.21 1.60 3.51
C LYS A 322 9.63 1.29 3.05
N TYR A 323 10.05 0.02 3.09
CA TYR A 323 11.41 -0.38 2.71
C TYR A 323 11.67 -0.21 1.22
N VAL A 324 10.65 -0.45 0.39
CA VAL A 324 10.71 -0.20 -1.05
C VAL A 324 10.94 1.30 -1.30
N TYR A 325 10.13 2.17 -0.68
CA TYR A 325 10.22 3.62 -0.86
C TYR A 325 11.54 4.20 -0.34
N GLU A 326 11.98 3.79 0.85
CA GLU A 326 13.27 4.19 1.43
C GLU A 326 14.45 3.84 0.50
N TYR A 327 14.47 2.62 -0.05
CA TYR A 327 15.50 2.21 -0.99
C TYR A 327 15.44 3.05 -2.28
N MET A 328 14.24 3.25 -2.82
CA MET A 328 14.02 4.06 -4.03
C MET A 328 14.54 5.49 -3.84
N THR A 329 14.21 6.13 -2.74
CA THR A 329 14.60 7.51 -2.44
C THR A 329 16.11 7.63 -2.28
N LYS A 330 16.71 6.73 -1.49
CA LYS A 330 18.16 6.71 -1.23
C LYS A 330 18.98 6.51 -2.50
N ASN A 331 18.48 5.70 -3.44
CA ASN A 331 19.24 5.30 -4.64
C ASN A 331 18.72 5.97 -5.93
N GLY A 332 17.73 6.86 -5.85
CA GLY A 332 17.17 7.56 -7.00
C GLY A 332 16.40 6.67 -7.98
N CYS A 333 15.88 5.52 -7.53
CA CYS A 333 15.13 4.59 -8.36
C CYS A 333 13.75 5.17 -8.72
N ARG A 334 13.28 4.89 -9.95
CA ARG A 334 12.08 5.50 -10.51
C ARG A 334 10.82 4.65 -10.38
N ILE A 335 10.99 3.35 -10.16
CA ILE A 335 9.91 2.39 -10.02
C ILE A 335 10.28 1.35 -8.98
N GLY A 336 9.31 0.97 -8.17
CA GLY A 336 9.41 -0.13 -7.24
C GLY A 336 8.03 -0.54 -6.75
N GLY A 337 7.94 -1.68 -6.10
CA GLY A 337 6.66 -2.16 -5.58
C GLY A 337 6.70 -3.59 -5.08
N GLU A 338 5.51 -4.11 -4.85
CA GLU A 338 5.26 -5.43 -4.30
C GLU A 338 4.33 -6.25 -5.20
N GLN A 339 4.44 -7.56 -5.14
CA GLN A 339 3.53 -8.48 -5.85
C GLN A 339 2.05 -8.20 -5.57
N SER A 340 1.72 -7.69 -4.38
CA SER A 340 0.37 -7.29 -3.98
C SER A 340 -0.25 -6.17 -4.82
N GLY A 341 0.51 -5.55 -5.72
CA GLY A 341 0.05 -4.44 -6.57
C GLY A 341 0.28 -3.05 -6.00
N HIS A 342 1.00 -2.92 -4.88
CA HIS A 342 1.44 -1.62 -4.35
C HIS A 342 2.65 -1.15 -5.16
N ILE A 343 2.41 -0.32 -6.17
CA ILE A 343 3.43 0.13 -7.13
C ILE A 343 3.69 1.62 -6.95
N ILE A 344 4.95 1.97 -6.77
CA ILE A 344 5.41 3.34 -6.56
C ILE A 344 6.12 3.84 -7.82
N PHE A 345 5.63 4.93 -8.38
CA PHE A 345 6.26 5.68 -9.47
C PHE A 345 6.82 6.99 -8.90
N SER A 346 8.06 7.00 -8.42
CA SER A 346 8.63 8.10 -7.62
C SER A 346 8.63 9.48 -8.33
N LYS A 347 8.50 9.50 -9.65
CA LYS A 347 8.31 10.74 -10.41
C LYS A 347 6.95 11.40 -10.14
N TYR A 348 5.95 10.62 -9.77
CA TYR A 348 4.54 11.03 -9.73
C TYR A 348 3.94 10.97 -8.32
N ALA A 349 4.34 10.00 -7.54
CA ALA A 349 3.79 9.74 -6.21
C ALA A 349 4.88 9.31 -5.22
N SER A 350 4.65 9.60 -3.94
CA SER A 350 5.51 9.21 -2.79
C SER A 350 5.05 7.90 -2.14
N THR A 351 3.96 7.32 -2.61
CA THR A 351 3.38 6.05 -2.14
C THR A 351 2.82 5.27 -3.31
N GLY A 352 2.38 4.04 -3.08
CA GLY A 352 1.62 3.29 -4.07
C GLY A 352 0.33 4.02 -4.46
N ASP A 353 -0.02 3.94 -5.74
CA ASP A 353 -1.21 4.57 -6.29
C ASP A 353 -1.84 3.63 -7.32
N GLY A 354 -2.94 3.00 -6.93
CA GLY A 354 -3.60 1.99 -7.76
C GLY A 354 -4.20 2.60 -9.03
N ILE A 355 -4.79 3.79 -8.95
CA ILE A 355 -5.37 4.45 -10.13
C ILE A 355 -4.26 4.91 -11.08
N LEU A 356 -3.19 5.49 -10.56
CA LEU A 356 -2.01 5.82 -11.36
C LEU A 356 -1.42 4.57 -12.02
N THR A 357 -1.31 3.47 -11.30
CA THR A 357 -0.81 2.19 -11.81
C THR A 357 -1.64 1.71 -12.99
N SER A 358 -2.97 1.72 -12.87
CA SER A 358 -3.87 1.35 -13.97
C SER A 358 -3.71 2.26 -15.19
N LEU A 359 -3.57 3.58 -14.99
CA LEU A 359 -3.29 4.52 -16.08
C LEU A 359 -1.93 4.25 -16.75
N LYS A 360 -0.92 3.86 -15.98
CA LYS A 360 0.41 3.51 -16.52
C LYS A 360 0.38 2.20 -17.31
N MET A 361 -0.44 1.23 -16.92
CA MET A 361 -0.64 0.03 -17.75
C MET A 361 -1.36 0.37 -19.06
N MET A 362 -2.41 1.19 -19.02
CA MET A 362 -3.05 1.70 -20.25
C MET A 362 -2.05 2.45 -21.14
N GLU A 363 -1.17 3.27 -20.56
CA GLU A 363 -0.11 3.96 -21.31
C GLU A 363 0.75 2.98 -22.12
N VAL A 364 1.20 1.88 -21.49
CA VAL A 364 2.02 0.87 -22.16
C VAL A 364 1.24 0.15 -23.26
N MET A 365 0.00 -0.28 -22.99
CA MET A 365 -0.87 -0.94 -23.97
C MET A 365 -1.06 -0.06 -25.22
N MET A 366 -1.38 1.21 -25.02
CA MET A 366 -1.57 2.17 -26.13
C MET A 366 -0.28 2.47 -26.89
N ALA A 367 0.82 2.69 -26.17
CA ALA A 367 2.12 2.98 -26.78
C ALA A 367 2.65 1.82 -27.63
N LYS A 368 2.47 0.59 -27.15
CA LYS A 368 2.94 -0.64 -27.80
C LYS A 368 1.92 -1.21 -28.80
N LYS A 369 0.68 -0.73 -28.77
CA LYS A 369 -0.46 -1.31 -29.51
C LYS A 369 -0.58 -2.84 -29.28
N LYS A 370 -0.36 -3.26 -28.04
CA LYS A 370 -0.43 -4.65 -27.59
C LYS A 370 -1.50 -4.82 -26.52
N LYS A 371 -2.14 -5.96 -26.52
CA LYS A 371 -3.01 -6.41 -25.42
C LYS A 371 -2.17 -6.73 -24.20
N LEU A 372 -2.80 -6.73 -23.01
CA LEU A 372 -2.07 -6.96 -21.77
C LEU A 372 -1.45 -8.38 -21.73
N SER A 373 -2.15 -9.40 -22.23
CA SER A 373 -1.62 -10.77 -22.36
C SER A 373 -0.37 -10.90 -23.25
N GLN A 374 -0.21 -9.99 -24.22
CA GLN A 374 0.97 -9.96 -25.09
C GLN A 374 2.16 -9.23 -24.46
N LEU A 375 1.91 -8.43 -23.43
CA LEU A 375 2.97 -7.74 -22.69
C LEU A 375 3.62 -8.63 -21.63
N THR A 376 2.95 -9.72 -21.25
CA THR A 376 3.43 -10.70 -20.26
C THR A 376 3.86 -12.02 -20.89
N GLU A 377 3.79 -12.19 -22.23
CA GLU A 377 4.05 -13.48 -22.88
C GLU A 377 5.46 -14.06 -22.62
N ASP A 378 6.44 -13.16 -22.42
CA ASP A 378 7.84 -13.53 -22.13
C ASP A 378 8.11 -13.68 -20.62
N LEU A 379 7.13 -13.42 -19.74
CA LEU A 379 7.30 -13.52 -18.30
C LEU A 379 6.86 -14.90 -17.80
N HIS A 380 7.82 -15.70 -17.39
CA HIS A 380 7.53 -17.01 -16.79
C HIS A 380 7.38 -16.87 -15.26
N ILE A 381 6.18 -17.16 -14.74
CA ILE A 381 5.90 -17.18 -13.30
C ILE A 381 6.13 -18.59 -12.76
N TYR A 382 7.05 -18.72 -11.82
CA TYR A 382 7.36 -19.98 -11.16
C TYR A 382 6.23 -20.34 -10.18
N PRO A 383 5.75 -21.60 -10.20
CA PRO A 383 4.89 -22.11 -9.14
C PRO A 383 5.49 -21.88 -7.75
N GLN A 384 4.63 -21.55 -6.80
CA GLN A 384 5.01 -21.22 -5.42
C GLN A 384 4.18 -22.05 -4.45
N VAL A 385 4.84 -22.57 -3.41
CA VAL A 385 4.19 -23.14 -2.22
C VAL A 385 4.72 -22.45 -0.99
N LEU A 386 3.81 -21.95 -0.15
CA LEU A 386 4.10 -21.29 1.11
C LEU A 386 3.39 -22.01 2.24
N VAL A 387 4.13 -22.42 3.27
CA VAL A 387 3.61 -23.07 4.46
C VAL A 387 3.96 -22.24 5.69
N ASN A 388 2.95 -21.98 6.53
CA ASN A 388 3.11 -21.34 7.82
C ASN A 388 3.31 -22.40 8.91
N VAL A 389 4.40 -22.32 9.66
CA VAL A 389 4.74 -23.26 10.72
C VAL A 389 4.73 -22.52 12.06
N MET A 390 3.81 -22.90 12.95
CA MET A 390 3.75 -22.36 14.31
C MET A 390 4.98 -22.79 15.11
N VAL A 391 5.62 -21.84 15.79
CA VAL A 391 6.82 -22.09 16.61
C VAL A 391 6.72 -21.34 17.94
N LYS A 392 7.37 -21.86 18.99
CA LYS A 392 7.41 -21.24 20.32
C LYS A 392 8.25 -19.95 20.30
N ASP A 393 9.41 -19.98 19.62
CA ASP A 393 10.32 -18.86 19.47
C ASP A 393 10.83 -18.82 18.01
N LYS A 394 10.47 -17.75 17.31
CA LYS A 394 10.79 -17.56 15.89
C LYS A 394 12.30 -17.48 15.63
N ALA A 395 13.01 -16.68 16.43
CA ALA A 395 14.45 -16.46 16.27
C ALA A 395 15.25 -17.75 16.54
N VAL A 396 14.89 -18.48 17.59
CA VAL A 396 15.51 -19.76 17.92
C VAL A 396 15.23 -20.81 16.85
N ALA A 397 13.99 -20.88 16.33
CA ALA A 397 13.62 -21.83 15.30
C ALA A 397 14.31 -21.52 13.96
N GLN A 398 14.43 -20.25 13.58
CA GLN A 398 15.12 -19.85 12.37
C GLN A 398 16.65 -20.01 12.46
N ALA A 399 17.25 -19.81 13.64
CA ALA A 399 18.69 -19.95 13.85
C ALA A 399 19.14 -21.40 14.11
N ASP A 400 18.23 -22.38 14.21
CA ASP A 400 18.56 -23.77 14.45
C ASP A 400 19.44 -24.34 13.33
N ALA A 401 20.56 -24.98 13.71
CA ALA A 401 21.58 -25.45 12.77
C ALA A 401 21.06 -26.49 11.75
N ASP A 402 20.16 -27.39 12.21
CA ASP A 402 19.59 -28.42 11.33
C ASP A 402 18.59 -27.80 10.33
N VAL A 403 17.83 -26.79 10.78
CA VAL A 403 16.93 -26.02 9.90
C VAL A 403 17.75 -25.27 8.85
N GLN A 404 18.82 -24.57 9.24
CA GLN A 404 19.69 -23.85 8.30
C GLN A 404 20.41 -24.80 7.31
N ALA A 405 20.83 -25.98 7.78
CA ALA A 405 21.42 -27.00 6.91
C ALA A 405 20.39 -27.52 5.88
N ALA A 406 19.15 -27.72 6.29
CA ALA A 406 18.08 -28.14 5.36
C ALA A 406 17.77 -27.05 4.33
N ILE A 407 17.70 -25.80 4.73
CA ILE A 407 17.48 -24.65 3.83
C ILE A 407 18.63 -24.60 2.79
N SER A 408 19.88 -24.69 3.23
CA SER A 408 21.06 -24.66 2.35
C SER A 408 21.04 -25.84 1.34
N LYS A 409 20.73 -27.03 1.80
CA LYS A 409 20.63 -28.22 0.96
C LYS A 409 19.54 -28.11 -0.10
N VAL A 410 18.37 -27.54 0.27
CA VAL A 410 17.28 -27.29 -0.69
C VAL A 410 17.70 -26.21 -1.68
N ALA A 411 18.33 -25.13 -1.23
CA ALA A 411 18.83 -24.07 -2.10
C ALA A 411 19.86 -24.58 -3.12
N GLU A 412 20.80 -25.43 -2.70
CA GLU A 412 21.77 -26.05 -3.60
C GLU A 412 21.10 -26.93 -4.67
N ARG A 413 20.07 -27.72 -4.28
CA ARG A 413 19.34 -28.57 -5.24
C ARG A 413 18.47 -27.78 -6.22
N LEU A 414 17.92 -26.65 -5.78
CA LEU A 414 17.15 -25.75 -6.65
C LEU A 414 18.07 -25.02 -7.63
N GLY A 415 19.27 -24.59 -7.20
CA GLY A 415 20.22 -23.87 -8.05
C GLY A 415 19.56 -22.72 -8.79
N ASP A 416 19.67 -22.74 -10.14
CA ASP A 416 19.08 -21.75 -11.02
C ASP A 416 17.63 -22.06 -11.45
N THR A 417 17.01 -23.12 -10.94
CA THR A 417 15.67 -23.57 -11.33
C THR A 417 14.60 -23.23 -10.28
N GLY A 418 15.00 -22.55 -9.20
CA GLY A 418 14.07 -22.15 -8.16
C GLY A 418 14.74 -21.47 -6.99
N ARG A 419 13.99 -21.22 -5.93
CA ARG A 419 14.51 -20.68 -4.67
C ARG A 419 13.71 -21.15 -3.46
N ILE A 420 14.36 -21.11 -2.31
CA ILE A 420 13.70 -21.23 -1.00
C ILE A 420 13.85 -19.93 -0.21
N LEU A 421 12.80 -19.53 0.47
CA LEU A 421 12.79 -18.39 1.40
C LEU A 421 12.15 -18.82 2.72
N VAL A 422 12.89 -18.70 3.81
CA VAL A 422 12.38 -18.96 5.16
C VAL A 422 12.50 -17.68 5.98
N ARG A 423 11.38 -17.22 6.55
CA ARG A 423 11.34 -15.97 7.31
C ARG A 423 10.36 -15.99 8.46
N GLU A 424 10.61 -15.19 9.45
CA GLU A 424 9.69 -14.94 10.55
C GLU A 424 8.44 -14.17 10.07
N SER A 425 7.29 -14.47 10.68
CA SER A 425 6.11 -13.59 10.59
C SER A 425 6.32 -12.35 11.45
N GLY A 426 5.94 -11.18 10.93
CA GLY A 426 6.03 -9.93 11.70
C GLY A 426 5.06 -9.87 12.89
N THR A 427 3.90 -10.52 12.77
CA THR A 427 2.79 -10.37 13.71
C THR A 427 2.41 -11.65 14.45
N GLU A 428 2.70 -12.81 13.88
CA GLU A 428 2.25 -14.11 14.40
C GLU A 428 3.44 -14.95 14.90
N PRO A 429 3.27 -15.85 15.86
CA PRO A 429 4.33 -16.75 16.36
C PRO A 429 4.57 -17.91 15.38
N LEU A 430 4.99 -17.60 14.15
CA LEU A 430 5.23 -18.60 13.11
C LEU A 430 6.39 -18.21 12.19
N ILE A 431 6.94 -19.23 11.54
CA ILE A 431 7.90 -19.12 10.45
C ILE A 431 7.18 -19.44 9.14
N ARG A 432 7.47 -18.68 8.11
CA ARG A 432 6.97 -18.87 6.75
C ARG A 432 8.05 -19.55 5.91
N VAL A 433 7.75 -20.74 5.42
CA VAL A 433 8.60 -21.50 4.51
C VAL A 433 8.00 -21.43 3.11
N MET A 434 8.71 -20.83 2.17
CA MET A 434 8.28 -20.67 0.79
C MET A 434 9.30 -21.29 -0.17
N VAL A 435 8.83 -22.06 -1.13
CA VAL A 435 9.63 -22.56 -2.26
C VAL A 435 8.97 -22.18 -3.56
N GLU A 436 9.77 -21.72 -4.50
CA GLU A 436 9.42 -21.52 -5.91
C GLU A 436 10.29 -22.44 -6.77
N ALA A 437 9.68 -23.16 -7.68
CA ALA A 437 10.35 -24.11 -8.56
C ALA A 437 9.56 -24.33 -9.86
N GLU A 438 10.08 -25.13 -10.79
CA GLU A 438 9.46 -25.40 -12.09
C GLU A 438 8.06 -26.02 -12.00
N THR A 439 7.80 -26.82 -10.96
CA THR A 439 6.48 -27.44 -10.73
C THR A 439 6.04 -27.33 -9.26
N LYS A 440 4.72 -27.40 -9.03
CA LYS A 440 4.16 -27.41 -7.67
C LYS A 440 4.60 -28.62 -6.86
N GLU A 441 4.78 -29.78 -7.50
CA GLU A 441 5.22 -31.02 -6.88
C GLU A 441 6.63 -30.87 -6.30
N ILE A 442 7.54 -30.23 -7.05
CA ILE A 442 8.89 -29.90 -6.57
C ILE A 442 8.80 -28.93 -5.39
N CYS A 443 7.97 -27.90 -5.49
CA CYS A 443 7.77 -26.96 -4.38
C CYS A 443 7.30 -27.67 -3.11
N HIS A 444 6.29 -28.52 -3.20
CA HIS A 444 5.78 -29.30 -2.04
C HIS A 444 6.87 -30.18 -1.45
N THR A 445 7.59 -30.94 -2.28
CA THR A 445 8.67 -31.82 -1.80
C THR A 445 9.69 -31.07 -0.95
N TYR A 446 10.13 -29.91 -1.39
CA TYR A 446 11.16 -29.14 -0.71
C TYR A 446 10.64 -28.32 0.50
N VAL A 447 9.40 -27.83 0.42
CA VAL A 447 8.76 -27.20 1.57
C VAL A 447 8.58 -28.21 2.69
N ASP A 448 8.05 -29.41 2.38
CA ASP A 448 7.77 -30.45 3.37
C ASP A 448 9.06 -30.97 4.03
N GLU A 449 10.17 -31.04 3.30
CA GLU A 449 11.49 -31.40 3.86
C GLU A 449 11.88 -30.42 4.98
N VAL A 450 11.81 -29.12 4.75
CA VAL A 450 12.19 -28.11 5.74
C VAL A 450 11.16 -28.02 6.87
N VAL A 451 9.86 -28.02 6.55
CA VAL A 451 8.77 -27.97 7.53
C VAL A 451 8.83 -29.17 8.49
N SER A 452 9.14 -30.38 7.99
CA SER A 452 9.27 -31.57 8.85
C SER A 452 10.38 -31.45 9.87
N ILE A 453 11.50 -30.81 9.52
CA ILE A 453 12.62 -30.57 10.44
C ILE A 453 12.22 -29.53 11.49
N ILE A 454 11.58 -28.41 11.09
CA ILE A 454 11.11 -27.40 12.04
C ILE A 454 10.15 -28.03 13.04
N ASN A 455 9.13 -28.80 12.57
CA ASN A 455 8.14 -29.45 13.44
C ASN A 455 8.80 -30.45 14.39
N LYS A 456 9.76 -31.25 13.94
CA LYS A 456 10.49 -32.20 14.77
C LYS A 456 11.27 -31.47 15.90
N LYS A 457 11.89 -30.34 15.60
CA LYS A 457 12.60 -29.52 16.61
C LYS A 457 11.63 -28.89 17.60
N GLU A 458 10.51 -28.36 17.15
CA GLU A 458 9.47 -27.80 18.02
C GLU A 458 8.84 -28.84 18.96
N ALA A 459 8.69 -30.10 18.53
CA ALA A 459 8.19 -31.19 19.35
C ALA A 459 9.19 -31.63 20.46
N THR A 460 10.47 -31.33 20.28
CA THR A 460 11.54 -31.67 21.24
C THR A 460 11.94 -30.52 22.16
N ARG A 461 11.47 -29.31 21.90
CA ARG A 461 11.56 -28.10 22.75
C ARG A 461 10.33 -27.99 23.65
#